data_2a9e8e85beced90cbb84b5f2f7005ef8
#
_entry.id   2a9e8e85beced90cbb84b5f2f7005ef8
#
_cell.length_a   1.000
_cell.length_b   1.000
_cell.length_c   1.000
_cell.angle_alpha   90.00
_cell.angle_beta   90.00
_cell.angle_gamma   90.00
#
_symmetry.space_group_name_H-M   'P 1'
#
loop_
_entity.id
_entity.type
_entity.pdbx_description
1 polymer ?
#
loop_
_entity_poly.entity_id
_entity_poly.type
_entity_poly.pdbx_seq_one_letter_code
_entity_poly.pdbx_strand_id
1 'polypeptide(L)'
;RGVLELVEERAATIQQAAESLKLANPLDIVKRCHTIMQEVKDLEKERDALQAEITNLKTKSLFDNPYEVNGVKVVTAMLTNTRPDMLRKMGDELKAREADAVAVVAGVDGEKANLVVVCGKNAVAKGAHAGKIAGKVAALTGGKGGGRPDSAMAGIGDRFKIDEALDKVNEIVGEFVK
;
A
#
# COMPACT_ATOMS: atom_id res chain seq x y z
N ARG A 1 -50.19 -16.21 9.49
CA ARG A 1 -49.84 -15.94 8.08
C ARG A 1 -50.16 -17.14 7.27
N GLY A 2 -50.98 -17.02 6.22
CA GLY A 2 -51.35 -18.12 5.35
C GLY A 2 -50.24 -18.50 4.40
N VAL A 3 -50.28 -19.71 3.87
CA VAL A 3 -49.28 -20.21 2.91
C VAL A 3 -49.24 -19.34 1.63
N LEU A 4 -50.40 -18.81 1.20
CA LEU A 4 -50.52 -17.91 0.06
C LEU A 4 -49.76 -16.59 0.26
N GLU A 5 -49.88 -15.93 1.41
CA GLU A 5 -49.16 -14.70 1.73
C GLU A 5 -47.63 -14.92 1.70
N LEU A 6 -47.15 -16.06 2.18
CA LEU A 6 -45.74 -16.40 2.16
C LEU A 6 -45.21 -16.62 0.72
N VAL A 7 -46.03 -17.22 -0.13
CA VAL A 7 -45.65 -17.43 -1.55
C VAL A 7 -45.61 -16.10 -2.31
N GLU A 8 -46.57 -15.21 -2.08
CA GLU A 8 -46.60 -13.89 -2.68
C GLU A 8 -45.41 -13.00 -2.24
N GLU A 9 -45.08 -13.01 -0.96
CA GLU A 9 -43.93 -12.28 -0.40
C GLU A 9 -42.59 -12.75 -1.04
N ARG A 10 -42.42 -14.06 -1.19
CA ARG A 10 -41.25 -14.63 -1.84
C ARG A 10 -41.17 -14.31 -3.32
N ALA A 11 -42.30 -14.38 -4.03
CA ALA A 11 -42.38 -14.04 -5.44
C ALA A 11 -42.04 -12.58 -5.66
N ALA A 12 -42.53 -11.67 -4.84
CA ALA A 12 -42.20 -10.25 -4.87
C ALA A 12 -40.70 -10.01 -4.62
N THR A 13 -40.10 -10.70 -3.65
CA THR A 13 -38.65 -10.60 -3.38
C THR A 13 -37.80 -11.06 -4.56
N ILE A 14 -38.18 -12.16 -5.19
CA ILE A 14 -37.50 -12.68 -6.39
C ILE A 14 -37.61 -11.68 -7.55
N GLN A 15 -38.80 -11.10 -7.74
CA GLN A 15 -39.01 -10.09 -8.78
C GLN A 15 -38.15 -8.84 -8.53
N GLN A 16 -38.10 -8.32 -7.32
CA GLN A 16 -37.23 -7.20 -6.94
C GLN A 16 -35.74 -7.51 -7.19
N ALA A 17 -35.30 -8.73 -6.86
CA ALA A 17 -33.92 -9.15 -7.13
C ALA A 17 -33.62 -9.16 -8.63
N ALA A 18 -34.54 -9.68 -9.45
CA ALA A 18 -34.40 -9.68 -10.91
C ALA A 18 -34.31 -8.26 -11.49
N GLU A 19 -35.16 -7.35 -11.02
CA GLU A 19 -35.15 -5.95 -11.43
C GLU A 19 -33.83 -5.25 -11.04
N SER A 20 -33.34 -5.47 -9.83
CA SER A 20 -32.06 -4.93 -9.35
C SER A 20 -30.88 -5.41 -10.21
N LEU A 21 -30.95 -6.64 -10.72
CA LEU A 21 -29.97 -7.25 -11.62
C LEU A 21 -30.23 -6.94 -13.10
N LYS A 22 -31.26 -6.15 -13.41
CA LYS A 22 -31.73 -5.80 -14.78
C LYS A 22 -32.01 -7.04 -15.63
N LEU A 23 -32.63 -8.05 -15.04
CA LEU A 23 -33.01 -9.29 -15.71
C LEU A 23 -34.47 -9.24 -16.18
N ALA A 24 -34.69 -9.68 -17.39
CA ALA A 24 -36.04 -9.85 -17.92
C ALA A 24 -36.72 -11.11 -17.35
N ASN A 25 -35.95 -12.15 -17.03
CA ASN A 25 -36.43 -13.40 -16.47
C ASN A 25 -35.85 -13.64 -15.07
N PRO A 26 -36.70 -13.72 -14.03
CA PRO A 26 -36.25 -14.01 -12.65
C PRO A 26 -35.51 -15.35 -12.48
N LEU A 27 -35.75 -16.33 -13.35
CA LEU A 27 -35.05 -17.63 -13.30
C LEU A 27 -33.55 -17.53 -13.59
N ASP A 28 -33.11 -16.42 -14.20
CA ASP A 28 -31.70 -16.20 -14.52
C ASP A 28 -30.90 -15.57 -13.36
N ILE A 29 -31.52 -15.26 -12.23
CA ILE A 29 -30.88 -14.60 -11.08
C ILE A 29 -29.59 -15.34 -10.66
N VAL A 30 -29.67 -16.66 -10.46
CA VAL A 30 -28.52 -17.46 -10.00
C VAL A 30 -27.39 -17.38 -11.02
N LYS A 31 -27.68 -17.52 -12.30
CA LYS A 31 -26.69 -17.40 -13.38
C LYS A 31 -26.05 -16.02 -13.40
N ARG A 32 -26.86 -14.97 -13.27
CA ARG A 32 -26.37 -13.59 -13.25
C ARG A 32 -25.50 -13.31 -12.03
N CYS A 33 -25.87 -13.80 -10.86
CA CYS A 33 -25.03 -13.70 -9.65
C CYS A 33 -23.66 -14.34 -9.86
N HIS A 34 -23.60 -15.54 -10.44
CA HIS A 34 -22.32 -16.19 -10.76
C HIS A 34 -21.48 -15.35 -11.74
N THR A 35 -22.12 -14.79 -12.78
CA THR A 35 -21.43 -13.93 -13.74
C THR A 35 -20.87 -12.68 -13.07
N ILE A 36 -21.68 -12.00 -12.26
CA ILE A 36 -21.24 -10.79 -11.51
C ILE A 36 -20.08 -11.12 -10.58
N MET A 37 -20.15 -12.22 -9.84
CA MET A 37 -19.06 -12.64 -8.96
C MET A 37 -17.77 -12.91 -9.73
N GLN A 38 -17.87 -13.45 -10.95
CA GLN A 38 -16.70 -13.63 -11.79
C GLN A 38 -16.19 -12.30 -12.35
N GLU A 39 -17.07 -11.43 -12.83
CA GLU A 39 -16.73 -10.08 -13.30
C GLU A 39 -16.00 -9.27 -12.19
N VAL A 40 -16.52 -9.31 -10.96
CA VAL A 40 -15.87 -8.65 -9.81
C VAL A 40 -14.47 -9.20 -9.56
N LYS A 41 -14.32 -10.53 -9.60
CA LYS A 41 -13.02 -11.19 -9.39
C LYS A 41 -12.00 -10.84 -10.47
N ASP A 42 -12.44 -10.70 -11.70
CA ASP A 42 -11.58 -10.34 -12.82
C ASP A 42 -11.19 -8.86 -12.77
N LEU A 43 -12.14 -7.97 -12.43
CA LEU A 43 -11.86 -6.55 -12.18
C LEU A 43 -10.91 -6.33 -11.00
N GLU A 44 -11.03 -7.12 -9.94
CA GLU A 44 -10.09 -7.06 -8.81
C GLU A 44 -8.67 -7.43 -9.24
N LYS A 45 -8.53 -8.49 -10.06
CA LYS A 45 -7.21 -8.89 -10.60
C LYS A 45 -6.62 -7.82 -11.52
N GLU A 46 -7.43 -7.23 -12.39
CA GLU A 46 -6.99 -6.17 -13.30
C GLU A 46 -6.57 -4.93 -12.50
N ARG A 47 -7.37 -4.51 -11.51
CA ARG A 47 -7.01 -3.42 -10.60
C ARG A 47 -5.66 -3.69 -9.92
N ASP A 48 -5.47 -4.89 -9.37
CA ASP A 48 -4.23 -5.25 -8.67
C ASP A 48 -3.02 -5.28 -9.62
N ALA A 49 -3.20 -5.74 -10.86
CA ALA A 49 -2.16 -5.72 -11.88
C ALA A 49 -1.77 -4.28 -12.28
N LEU A 50 -2.75 -3.42 -12.56
CA LEU A 50 -2.51 -2.01 -12.88
C LEU A 50 -1.87 -1.27 -11.71
N GLN A 51 -2.29 -1.54 -10.48
CA GLN A 51 -1.68 -0.95 -9.28
C GLN A 51 -0.21 -1.38 -9.13
N ALA A 52 0.11 -2.63 -9.40
CA ALA A 52 1.49 -3.12 -9.40
C ALA A 52 2.34 -2.45 -10.49
N GLU A 53 1.79 -2.23 -11.68
CA GLU A 53 2.46 -1.53 -12.78
C GLU A 53 2.77 -0.07 -12.42
N ILE A 54 1.76 0.66 -11.89
CA ILE A 54 1.94 2.04 -11.41
C ILE A 54 3.03 2.10 -10.33
N THR A 55 3.01 1.17 -9.39
CA THR A 55 4.01 1.09 -8.31
C THR A 55 5.40 0.85 -8.88
N ASN A 56 5.54 -0.05 -9.85
CA ASN A 56 6.80 -0.35 -10.51
C ASN A 56 7.35 0.86 -11.27
N LEU A 57 6.51 1.57 -12.02
CA LEU A 57 6.90 2.79 -12.74
C LEU A 57 7.37 3.89 -11.76
N LYS A 58 6.63 4.12 -10.67
CA LYS A 58 7.03 5.07 -9.61
C LYS A 58 8.34 4.65 -8.95
N THR A 59 8.54 3.36 -8.68
CA THR A 59 9.77 2.82 -8.08
C THR A 59 10.98 3.04 -8.98
N LYS A 60 10.83 2.92 -10.31
CA LYS A 60 11.92 3.17 -11.25
C LYS A 60 12.37 4.62 -11.26
N SER A 61 11.44 5.57 -11.13
CA SER A 61 11.75 7.01 -11.15
C SER A 61 12.27 7.55 -9.81
N LEU A 62 12.14 6.80 -8.71
CA LEU A 62 12.59 7.24 -7.39
C LEU A 62 14.09 7.54 -7.34
N PHE A 63 14.91 6.81 -8.09
CA PHE A 63 16.35 6.98 -8.13
C PHE A 63 16.84 7.95 -9.20
N ASP A 64 15.94 8.59 -9.95
CA ASP A 64 16.35 9.56 -10.98
C ASP A 64 16.91 10.85 -10.36
N ASN A 65 16.43 11.22 -9.17
CA ASN A 65 16.90 12.41 -8.43
C ASN A 65 17.01 12.11 -6.92
N PRO A 66 17.96 11.26 -6.49
CA PRO A 66 18.15 10.97 -5.08
C PRO A 66 18.81 12.15 -4.37
N TYR A 67 18.46 12.37 -3.09
CA TYR A 67 19.29 13.18 -2.23
C TYR A 67 20.53 12.40 -1.83
N GLU A 68 21.65 13.09 -1.69
CA GLU A 68 22.89 12.48 -1.23
C GLU A 68 23.25 12.99 0.17
N VAL A 69 23.38 12.06 1.12
CA VAL A 69 23.73 12.33 2.51
C VAL A 69 24.93 11.47 2.87
N ASN A 70 26.09 12.10 3.07
CA ASN A 70 27.35 11.44 3.42
C ASN A 70 27.70 10.26 2.50
N GLY A 71 27.49 10.39 1.20
CA GLY A 71 27.76 9.37 0.20
C GLY A 71 26.76 8.21 0.21
N VAL A 72 25.58 8.41 0.79
CA VAL A 72 24.42 7.51 0.71
C VAL A 72 23.29 8.20 -0.03
N LYS A 73 22.73 7.53 -1.02
CA LYS A 73 21.55 8.03 -1.76
C LYS A 73 20.31 7.87 -0.90
N VAL A 74 19.57 8.94 -0.70
CA VAL A 74 18.31 8.94 0.05
C VAL A 74 17.16 9.23 -0.88
N VAL A 75 16.18 8.35 -0.91
CA VAL A 75 14.95 8.53 -1.71
C VAL A 75 13.73 8.43 -0.80
N THR A 76 12.78 9.33 -1.04
CA THR A 76 11.51 9.37 -0.32
C THR A 76 10.36 9.35 -1.31
N ALA A 77 9.27 8.67 -0.95
CA ALA A 77 8.05 8.70 -1.74
C ALA A 77 6.80 8.51 -0.87
N MET A 78 5.69 9.05 -1.35
CA MET A 78 4.37 8.74 -0.85
C MET A 78 3.55 8.08 -1.97
N LEU A 79 2.95 6.93 -1.67
CA LEU A 79 2.10 6.15 -2.57
C LEU A 79 0.68 6.08 -2.02
N THR A 80 -0.29 6.30 -2.87
CA THR A 80 -1.71 6.13 -2.55
C THR A 80 -2.20 4.75 -2.97
N ASN A 81 -3.26 4.27 -2.35
CA ASN A 81 -3.88 2.96 -2.62
C ASN A 81 -2.86 1.80 -2.57
N THR A 82 -1.93 1.86 -1.61
CA THR A 82 -0.84 0.88 -1.48
C THR A 82 -0.97 0.13 -0.17
N ARG A 83 -1.28 -1.15 -0.27
CA ARG A 83 -1.38 -2.05 0.89
C ARG A 83 -0.01 -2.37 1.49
N PRO A 84 0.05 -2.72 2.78
CA PRO A 84 1.32 -3.02 3.47
C PRO A 84 2.15 -4.15 2.84
N ASP A 85 1.50 -5.15 2.26
CA ASP A 85 2.16 -6.26 1.56
C ASP A 85 2.86 -5.81 0.26
N MET A 86 2.21 -4.91 -0.51
CA MET A 86 2.80 -4.30 -1.70
C MET A 86 3.96 -3.37 -1.34
N LEU A 87 3.80 -2.58 -0.28
CA LEU A 87 4.83 -1.69 0.21
C LEU A 87 6.09 -2.46 0.64
N ARG A 88 5.91 -3.61 1.29
CA ARG A 88 7.02 -4.51 1.67
C ARG A 88 7.76 -5.06 0.45
N LYS A 89 7.03 -5.59 -0.54
CA LYS A 89 7.63 -6.11 -1.79
C LYS A 89 8.44 -5.04 -2.49
N MET A 90 7.89 -3.82 -2.61
CA MET A 90 8.59 -2.70 -3.19
C MET A 90 9.86 -2.34 -2.40
N GLY A 91 9.82 -2.37 -1.08
CA GLY A 91 11.00 -2.17 -0.24
C GLY A 91 12.09 -3.19 -0.53
N ASP A 92 11.74 -4.48 -0.66
CA ASP A 92 12.68 -5.54 -0.99
C ASP A 92 13.31 -5.35 -2.38
N GLU A 93 12.54 -4.92 -3.37
CA GLU A 93 13.02 -4.58 -4.72
C GLU A 93 13.97 -3.38 -4.71
N LEU A 94 13.62 -2.30 -3.99
CA LEU A 94 14.47 -1.12 -3.85
C LEU A 94 15.82 -1.47 -3.20
N LYS A 95 15.80 -2.27 -2.14
CA LYS A 95 17.01 -2.73 -1.45
C LYS A 95 17.91 -3.59 -2.35
N ALA A 96 17.31 -4.43 -3.19
CA ALA A 96 18.06 -5.30 -4.11
C ALA A 96 18.69 -4.50 -5.26
N ARG A 97 18.06 -3.38 -5.66
CA ARG A 97 18.49 -2.58 -6.80
C ARG A 97 19.65 -1.65 -6.49
N GLU A 98 19.67 -1.03 -5.30
CA GLU A 98 20.64 0.02 -4.94
C GLU A 98 21.30 -0.30 -3.59
N ALA A 99 22.56 -0.75 -3.65
CA ALA A 99 23.31 -1.11 -2.44
C ALA A 99 23.71 0.10 -1.57
N ASP A 100 23.83 1.29 -2.17
CA ASP A 100 24.25 2.54 -1.51
C ASP A 100 23.08 3.46 -1.14
N ALA A 101 21.85 2.94 -1.15
CA ALA A 101 20.67 3.76 -0.94
C ALA A 101 19.93 3.44 0.36
N VAL A 102 19.28 4.48 0.88
CA VAL A 102 18.22 4.42 1.88
C VAL A 102 16.92 4.86 1.21
N ALA A 103 15.93 4.01 1.19
CA ALA A 103 14.60 4.34 0.67
C ALA A 103 13.58 4.38 1.80
N VAL A 104 12.83 5.46 1.87
CA VAL A 104 11.75 5.70 2.83
C VAL A 104 10.46 5.94 2.06
N VAL A 105 9.57 4.98 2.10
CA VAL A 105 8.34 5.03 1.32
C VAL A 105 7.12 4.90 2.22
N ALA A 106 6.25 5.88 2.17
CA ALA A 106 4.95 5.86 2.83
C ALA A 106 3.88 5.33 1.87
N GLY A 107 3.05 4.41 2.34
CA GLY A 107 1.89 3.90 1.63
C GLY A 107 0.61 4.25 2.38
N VAL A 108 -0.34 4.85 1.67
CA VAL A 108 -1.67 5.19 2.21
C VAL A 108 -2.71 4.29 1.56
N ASP A 109 -3.51 3.60 2.37
CA ASP A 109 -4.63 2.75 1.93
C ASP A 109 -5.88 3.10 2.76
N GLY A 110 -6.75 3.91 2.18
CA GLY A 110 -7.90 4.48 2.87
C GLY A 110 -7.48 5.37 4.05
N GLU A 111 -7.89 5.00 5.26
CA GLU A 111 -7.52 5.71 6.49
C GLU A 111 -6.22 5.21 7.12
N LYS A 112 -5.71 4.07 6.66
CA LYS A 112 -4.49 3.47 7.17
C LYS A 112 -3.29 3.94 6.36
N ALA A 113 -2.21 4.24 7.07
CA ALA A 113 -0.95 4.58 6.44
C ALA A 113 0.20 3.81 7.09
N ASN A 114 1.12 3.35 6.28
CA ASN A 114 2.28 2.58 6.71
C ASN A 114 3.54 3.16 6.05
N LEU A 115 4.66 2.92 6.68
CA LEU A 115 5.97 3.31 6.21
C LEU A 115 6.84 2.07 6.05
N VAL A 116 7.55 1.96 4.93
CA VAL A 116 8.66 1.03 4.77
C VAL A 116 9.96 1.82 4.68
N VAL A 117 10.97 1.37 5.37
CA VAL A 117 12.34 1.88 5.28
C VAL A 117 13.25 0.72 4.93
N VAL A 118 14.05 0.88 3.89
CA VAL A 118 15.05 -0.11 3.49
C VAL A 118 16.39 0.56 3.29
N CYS A 119 17.43 -0.15 3.70
CA CYS A 119 18.82 0.27 3.56
C CYS A 119 19.56 -0.78 2.74
N GLY A 120 20.25 -0.34 1.70
CA GLY A 120 21.16 -1.19 0.93
C GLY A 120 22.37 -1.63 1.78
N LYS A 121 23.05 -2.67 1.34
CA LYS A 121 24.17 -3.28 2.11
C LYS A 121 25.27 -2.26 2.44
N ASN A 122 25.65 -1.43 1.50
CA ASN A 122 26.69 -0.41 1.69
C ASN A 122 26.20 0.73 2.59
N ALA A 123 24.93 1.13 2.49
CA ALA A 123 24.33 2.13 3.37
C ALA A 123 24.34 1.64 4.83
N VAL A 124 24.00 0.37 5.06
CA VAL A 124 24.10 -0.24 6.40
C VAL A 124 25.53 -0.25 6.91
N ALA A 125 26.50 -0.58 6.06
CA ALA A 125 27.93 -0.56 6.41
C ALA A 125 28.42 0.86 6.81
N LYS A 126 27.81 1.92 6.24
CA LYS A 126 28.07 3.31 6.58
C LYS A 126 27.31 3.80 7.84
N GLY A 127 26.55 2.92 8.49
CA GLY A 127 25.82 3.21 9.72
C GLY A 127 24.32 3.41 9.59
N ALA A 128 23.76 3.39 8.38
CA ALA A 128 22.30 3.47 8.19
C ALA A 128 21.60 2.29 8.88
N HIS A 129 20.47 2.56 9.52
CA HIS A 129 19.70 1.55 10.24
C HIS A 129 18.22 1.75 10.03
N ALA A 130 17.61 0.93 9.15
CA ALA A 130 16.22 1.06 8.75
C ALA A 130 15.25 1.10 9.95
N GLY A 131 15.45 0.24 10.97
CA GLY A 131 14.60 0.21 12.15
C GLY A 131 14.62 1.50 12.96
N LYS A 132 15.78 2.14 13.11
CA LYS A 132 15.91 3.41 13.83
C LYS A 132 15.32 4.57 13.01
N ILE A 133 15.58 4.61 11.71
CA ILE A 133 15.03 5.61 10.80
C ILE A 133 13.50 5.50 10.79
N ALA A 134 12.96 4.28 10.61
CA ALA A 134 11.52 4.04 10.63
C ALA A 134 10.87 4.48 11.94
N GLY A 135 11.49 4.19 13.08
CA GLY A 135 11.03 4.62 14.41
C GLY A 135 10.97 6.13 14.56
N LYS A 136 12.01 6.86 14.11
CA LYS A 136 12.05 8.33 14.18
C LYS A 136 11.02 8.97 13.23
N VAL A 137 10.94 8.52 11.98
CA VAL A 137 9.97 9.05 11.02
C VAL A 137 8.54 8.78 11.47
N ALA A 138 8.25 7.57 11.96
CA ALA A 138 6.92 7.24 12.49
C ALA A 138 6.55 8.09 13.71
N ALA A 139 7.50 8.35 14.61
CA ALA A 139 7.27 9.18 15.80
C ALA A 139 6.83 10.60 15.45
N LEU A 140 7.33 11.19 14.35
CA LEU A 140 6.89 12.51 13.86
C LEU A 140 5.41 12.53 13.49
N THR A 141 4.86 11.41 13.07
CA THR A 141 3.44 11.25 12.74
C THR A 141 2.60 10.71 13.90
N GLY A 142 3.18 10.53 15.09
CA GLY A 142 2.51 9.89 16.23
C GLY A 142 2.33 8.37 16.07
N GLY A 143 3.00 7.77 15.09
CA GLY A 143 3.02 6.33 14.84
C GLY A 143 4.12 5.61 15.61
N LYS A 144 4.21 4.31 15.38
CA LYS A 144 5.23 3.44 15.98
C LYS A 144 5.73 2.42 14.97
N GLY A 145 6.99 2.06 15.07
CA GLY A 145 7.56 1.03 14.23
C GLY A 145 9.02 0.78 14.54
N GLY A 146 9.59 -0.12 13.80
CA GLY A 146 10.98 -0.53 13.93
C GLY A 146 11.23 -1.77 13.08
N GLY A 147 12.40 -2.31 13.17
CA GLY A 147 12.78 -3.48 12.40
C GLY A 147 14.27 -3.72 12.40
N ARG A 148 14.73 -4.47 11.43
CA ARG A 148 16.13 -4.81 11.23
C ARG A 148 16.92 -3.62 10.65
N PRO A 149 18.27 -3.68 10.69
CA PRO A 149 19.10 -2.64 10.08
C PRO A 149 18.87 -2.43 8.59
N ASP A 150 18.51 -3.48 7.87
CA ASP A 150 18.35 -3.50 6.41
C ASP A 150 16.91 -3.26 5.94
N SER A 151 15.92 -3.51 6.80
CA SER A 151 14.50 -3.37 6.44
C SER A 151 13.63 -3.20 7.68
N ALA A 152 12.72 -2.25 7.64
CA ALA A 152 11.79 -1.96 8.72
C ALA A 152 10.44 -1.48 8.19
N MET A 153 9.40 -1.71 8.97
CA MET A 153 8.08 -1.15 8.72
C MET A 153 7.56 -0.45 9.97
N ALA A 154 6.78 0.60 9.73
CA ALA A 154 6.15 1.35 10.80
C ALA A 154 4.71 1.72 10.43
N GLY A 155 3.85 1.80 11.42
CA GLY A 155 2.54 2.41 11.28
C GLY A 155 2.64 3.92 11.40
N ILE A 156 1.90 4.64 10.58
CA ILE A 156 1.77 6.10 10.62
C ILE A 156 0.52 6.44 11.43
N GLY A 157 0.66 7.31 12.41
CA GLY A 157 -0.44 7.75 13.27
C GLY A 157 -1.32 8.79 12.58
N ASP A 158 -0.72 9.85 12.08
CA ASP A 158 -1.40 10.93 11.38
C ASP A 158 -0.92 11.03 9.93
N ARG A 159 -1.80 10.66 8.98
CA ARG A 159 -1.49 10.68 7.55
C ARG A 159 -1.21 12.09 6.99
N PHE A 160 -1.75 13.13 7.61
CA PHE A 160 -1.55 14.51 7.16
C PHE A 160 -0.14 15.05 7.47
N LYS A 161 0.61 14.35 8.33
CA LYS A 161 2.00 14.67 8.67
C LYS A 161 3.02 13.88 7.87
N ILE A 162 2.60 13.09 6.89
CA ILE A 162 3.52 12.25 6.10
C ILE A 162 4.52 13.11 5.35
N ASP A 163 4.07 14.15 4.66
CA ASP A 163 4.95 15.02 3.86
C ASP A 163 6.00 15.69 4.75
N GLU A 164 5.58 16.26 5.89
CA GLU A 164 6.50 16.86 6.87
C GLU A 164 7.52 15.83 7.43
N ALA A 165 7.06 14.60 7.66
CA ALA A 165 7.94 13.55 8.15
C ALA A 165 8.93 13.08 7.07
N LEU A 166 8.51 13.02 5.80
CA LEU A 166 9.38 12.67 4.68
C LEU A 166 10.42 13.75 4.39
N ASP A 167 10.08 15.03 4.54
CA ASP A 167 11.02 16.15 4.39
C ASP A 167 12.19 16.08 5.39
N LYS A 168 11.93 15.55 6.59
CA LYS A 168 12.96 15.38 7.64
C LYS A 168 13.82 14.13 7.50
N VAL A 169 13.53 13.27 6.53
CA VAL A 169 14.27 12.00 6.35
C VAL A 169 15.76 12.24 6.13
N ASN A 170 16.14 13.25 5.36
CA ASN A 170 17.54 13.55 5.08
C ASN A 170 18.34 13.89 6.36
N GLU A 171 17.75 14.69 7.25
CA GLU A 171 18.33 15.02 8.56
C GLU A 171 18.46 13.77 9.42
N ILE A 172 17.37 12.97 9.48
CA ILE A 172 17.33 11.73 10.27
C ILE A 172 18.38 10.72 9.79
N VAL A 173 18.53 10.56 8.47
CA VAL A 173 19.55 9.66 7.89
C VAL A 173 20.95 10.17 8.20
N GLY A 174 21.18 11.48 8.11
CA GLY A 174 22.46 12.12 8.42
C GLY A 174 22.94 11.91 9.86
N GLU A 175 22.04 11.66 10.81
CA GLU A 175 22.42 11.33 12.19
C GLU A 175 23.07 9.94 12.35
N PHE A 176 22.79 9.04 11.43
CA PHE A 176 23.24 7.63 11.49
C PHE A 176 24.40 7.34 10.55
N VAL A 177 24.45 8.04 9.41
CA VAL A 177 25.47 7.82 8.38
C VAL A 177 26.64 8.79 8.60
N LYS A 178 27.82 8.22 8.75
CA LYS A 178 29.06 8.98 8.94
C LYS A 178 29.93 8.91 7.70
#